data_9d5687fad022f7575e8e99b618b19a67
#
_entry.id   9d5687fad022f7575e8e99b618b19a67
#
_cell.length_a   1.000
_cell.length_b   1.000
_cell.length_c   1.000
_cell.angle_alpha   90.00
_cell.angle_beta   90.00
_cell.angle_gamma   90.00
#
_symmetry.space_group_name_H-M   'P 1'
#
loop_
_entity.id
_entity.type
_entity.pdbx_description
1 polymer ?
#
loop_
_entity_poly.entity_id
_entity_poly.type
_entity_poly.pdbx_seq_one_letter_code
_entity_poly.pdbx_strand_id
1 'polypeptide(L)'
;VPAIVDVTTGAVVNNDYHALTTELALGFKDFISPDAPDIYPEELRADIDALNVIIYADFNLAVNLAALVTNQKDYEYYYDRIFARLDWLEERLSKQRYLMGDTITDPDIRIFPTLARFDLVFYQKYLVNKKRLVDYPNLWNYAKDLYSNPAFGGTTDFDSMRKRFYYVDHTPFEDLPRLIPKGPDDSVWLEPNDRAEKFSK
;
A
#
# COMPACT_ATOMS: atom_id res chain seq x y z
N VAL A 1 -8.41 14.04 -0.79
CA VAL A 1 -8.52 13.06 -1.88
C VAL A 1 -8.06 11.73 -1.35
N PRO A 2 -8.82 10.64 -1.54
CA PRO A 2 -10.00 10.55 -2.41
C PRO A 2 -11.24 11.23 -1.84
N ALA A 3 -12.28 11.41 -2.70
CA ALA A 3 -13.58 11.91 -2.30
C ALA A 3 -14.68 11.21 -3.11
N ILE A 4 -15.79 10.89 -2.44
CA ILE A 4 -17.01 10.40 -3.09
C ILE A 4 -17.90 11.62 -3.37
N VAL A 5 -18.36 11.74 -4.60
CA VAL A 5 -19.22 12.84 -5.05
C VAL A 5 -20.55 12.26 -5.51
N ASP A 6 -21.66 12.81 -4.99
CA ASP A 6 -22.98 12.57 -5.56
C ASP A 6 -23.07 13.34 -6.89
N VAL A 7 -23.14 12.61 -7.98
CA VAL A 7 -23.16 13.19 -9.33
C VAL A 7 -24.46 13.96 -9.62
N THR A 8 -25.54 13.67 -8.89
CA THR A 8 -26.85 14.34 -9.06
C THR A 8 -26.82 15.74 -8.46
N THR A 9 -26.23 15.88 -7.28
CA THR A 9 -26.17 17.14 -6.55
C THR A 9 -24.86 17.90 -6.74
N GLY A 10 -23.79 17.22 -7.22
CA GLY A 10 -22.44 17.75 -7.31
C GLY A 10 -21.75 17.93 -5.95
N ALA A 11 -22.34 17.40 -4.87
CA ALA A 11 -21.82 17.54 -3.52
C ALA A 11 -20.83 16.42 -3.17
N VAL A 12 -19.76 16.77 -2.45
CA VAL A 12 -18.89 15.79 -1.81
C VAL A 12 -19.64 15.20 -0.61
N VAL A 13 -19.90 13.88 -0.65
CA VAL A 13 -20.61 13.17 0.41
C VAL A 13 -19.69 12.50 1.42
N ASN A 14 -18.47 12.15 0.98
CA ASN A 14 -17.43 11.62 1.87
C ASN A 14 -16.05 11.94 1.32
N ASN A 15 -15.13 12.38 2.18
CA ASN A 15 -13.71 12.53 1.90
C ASN A 15 -12.83 12.04 3.06
N ASP A 16 -13.38 11.25 3.98
CA ASP A 16 -12.64 10.62 5.06
C ASP A 16 -11.88 9.40 4.53
N TYR A 17 -10.57 9.58 4.30
CA TYR A 17 -9.70 8.51 3.84
C TYR A 17 -9.72 7.28 4.77
N HIS A 18 -9.87 7.49 6.08
CA HIS A 18 -9.82 6.39 7.05
C HIS A 18 -11.09 5.55 7.06
N ALA A 19 -12.23 6.15 6.80
CA ALA A 19 -13.51 5.47 6.78
C ALA A 19 -13.90 4.93 5.40
N LEU A 20 -13.32 5.48 4.32
CA LEU A 20 -13.83 5.33 2.96
C LEU A 20 -13.99 3.88 2.49
N THR A 21 -13.00 3.02 2.71
CA THR A 21 -13.04 1.62 2.24
C THR A 21 -14.07 0.80 3.01
N THR A 22 -14.16 0.99 4.32
CA THR A 22 -15.13 0.30 5.18
C THR A 22 -16.55 0.82 4.95
N GLU A 23 -16.73 2.11 4.71
CA GLU A 23 -18.04 2.67 4.34
C GLU A 23 -18.50 2.16 2.98
N LEU A 24 -17.61 2.04 1.99
CA LEU A 24 -17.94 1.41 0.70
C LEU A 24 -18.36 -0.06 0.89
N ALA A 25 -17.63 -0.82 1.70
CA ALA A 25 -17.95 -2.22 1.97
C ALA A 25 -19.30 -2.41 2.67
N LEU A 26 -19.65 -1.50 3.60
CA LEU A 26 -20.90 -1.60 4.37
C LEU A 26 -22.07 -0.92 3.67
N GLY A 27 -21.86 0.28 3.13
CA GLY A 27 -22.93 1.10 2.54
C GLY A 27 -23.40 0.63 1.17
N PHE A 28 -22.55 -0.08 0.43
CA PHE A 28 -22.87 -0.63 -0.90
C PHE A 28 -23.07 -2.14 -0.90
N LYS A 29 -23.32 -2.74 0.25
CA LYS A 29 -23.46 -4.19 0.42
C LYS A 29 -24.45 -4.81 -0.57
N ASP A 30 -25.56 -4.16 -0.85
CA ASP A 30 -26.59 -4.67 -1.76
C ASP A 30 -26.16 -4.64 -3.25
N PHE A 31 -25.06 -3.95 -3.57
CA PHE A 31 -24.51 -3.82 -4.92
C PHE A 31 -23.23 -4.63 -5.10
N ILE A 32 -22.71 -5.24 -4.04
CA ILE A 32 -21.50 -6.08 -4.09
C ILE A 32 -21.89 -7.46 -4.62
N SER A 33 -21.05 -8.02 -5.52
CA SER A 33 -21.27 -9.40 -5.99
C SER A 33 -21.34 -10.37 -4.83
N PRO A 34 -22.27 -11.35 -4.85
CA PRO A 34 -22.33 -12.40 -3.81
C PRO A 34 -21.03 -13.19 -3.64
N ASP A 35 -20.21 -13.26 -4.70
CA ASP A 35 -18.93 -13.98 -4.69
C ASP A 35 -17.75 -13.09 -4.26
N ALA A 36 -17.98 -11.79 -3.98
CA ALA A 36 -16.94 -10.90 -3.51
C ALA A 36 -16.52 -11.24 -2.08
N PRO A 37 -15.20 -11.17 -1.76
CA PRO A 37 -14.74 -11.40 -0.41
C PRO A 37 -15.29 -10.34 0.56
N ASP A 38 -15.67 -10.77 1.77
CA ASP A 38 -15.94 -9.82 2.85
C ASP A 38 -14.62 -9.24 3.35
N ILE A 39 -14.37 -7.99 3.03
CA ILE A 39 -13.11 -7.31 3.40
C ILE A 39 -13.15 -6.71 4.81
N TYR A 40 -14.33 -6.70 5.47
CA TYR A 40 -14.52 -6.13 6.79
C TYR A 40 -15.49 -6.98 7.64
N PRO A 41 -15.17 -8.29 7.84
CA PRO A 41 -16.02 -9.22 8.55
C PRO A 41 -16.22 -8.79 10.01
N GLU A 42 -17.42 -8.96 10.52
CA GLU A 42 -17.88 -8.42 11.81
C GLU A 42 -16.97 -8.83 12.97
N GLU A 43 -16.57 -10.07 13.00
CA GLU A 43 -15.74 -10.65 14.05
C GLU A 43 -14.30 -10.12 14.07
N LEU A 44 -13.82 -9.55 12.97
CA LEU A 44 -12.46 -9.02 12.85
C LEU A 44 -12.38 -7.49 12.88
N ARG A 45 -13.51 -6.78 12.92
CA ARG A 45 -13.54 -5.30 12.78
C ARG A 45 -12.63 -4.58 13.75
N ALA A 46 -12.68 -4.93 15.02
CA ALA A 46 -11.85 -4.28 16.03
C ALA A 46 -10.35 -4.47 15.76
N ASP A 47 -9.95 -5.67 15.34
CA ASP A 47 -8.55 -5.97 15.03
C ASP A 47 -8.11 -5.32 13.70
N ILE A 48 -9.01 -5.27 12.70
CA ILE A 48 -8.80 -4.56 11.43
C ILE A 48 -8.58 -3.07 11.70
N ASP A 49 -9.45 -2.44 12.48
CA ASP A 49 -9.34 -1.01 12.79
C ASP A 49 -8.04 -0.69 13.52
N ALA A 50 -7.69 -1.50 14.53
CA ALA A 50 -6.42 -1.35 15.26
C ALA A 50 -5.21 -1.51 14.33
N LEU A 51 -5.24 -2.49 13.44
CA LEU A 51 -4.16 -2.73 12.49
C LEU A 51 -4.05 -1.59 11.45
N ASN A 52 -5.17 -1.08 10.96
CA ASN A 52 -5.20 0.03 10.01
C ASN A 52 -4.56 1.30 10.58
N VAL A 53 -4.83 1.62 11.85
CA VAL A 53 -4.19 2.77 12.54
C VAL A 53 -2.67 2.61 12.55
N ILE A 54 -2.19 1.43 12.90
CA ILE A 54 -0.76 1.13 13.01
C ILE A 54 -0.09 1.17 11.62
N ILE A 55 -0.66 0.50 10.61
CA ILE A 55 -0.12 0.49 9.25
C ILE A 55 -0.11 1.91 8.68
N TYR A 56 -1.18 2.66 8.88
CA TYR A 56 -1.25 4.03 8.39
C TYR A 56 -0.17 4.90 9.00
N ALA A 57 -0.06 4.93 10.32
CA ALA A 57 0.86 5.82 11.03
C ALA A 57 2.33 5.46 10.79
N ASP A 58 2.67 4.16 10.82
CA ASP A 58 4.05 3.69 10.83
C ASP A 58 4.60 3.35 9.43
N PHE A 59 3.71 3.27 8.43
CA PHE A 59 4.13 2.91 7.08
C PHE A 59 3.52 3.84 6.02
N ASN A 60 2.20 3.82 5.79
CA ASN A 60 1.60 4.56 4.68
C ASN A 60 1.84 6.08 4.74
N LEU A 61 1.70 6.66 5.94
CA LEU A 61 1.97 8.08 6.16
C LEU A 61 3.47 8.34 6.38
N ALA A 62 4.15 7.47 7.14
CA ALA A 62 5.54 7.66 7.54
C ALA A 62 6.49 7.78 6.34
N VAL A 63 6.30 7.01 5.26
CA VAL A 63 7.12 7.12 4.04
C VAL A 63 7.03 8.50 3.39
N ASN A 64 5.87 9.15 3.46
CA ASN A 64 5.68 10.50 2.95
C ASN A 64 6.24 11.55 3.91
N LEU A 65 6.09 11.34 5.22
CA LEU A 65 6.64 12.25 6.23
C LEU A 65 8.17 12.24 6.21
N ALA A 66 8.81 11.08 6.02
CA ALA A 66 10.26 10.99 5.84
C ALA A 66 10.78 11.86 4.69
N ALA A 67 9.98 12.03 3.62
CA ALA A 67 10.32 12.89 2.48
C ALA A 67 10.05 14.38 2.71
N LEU A 68 9.17 14.72 3.64
CA LEU A 68 8.71 16.10 3.87
C LEU A 68 9.46 16.83 4.99
N VAL A 69 10.04 16.07 5.92
CA VAL A 69 10.80 16.68 7.02
C VAL A 69 12.09 17.33 6.55
N THR A 70 12.52 18.39 7.23
CA THR A 70 13.65 19.20 6.81
C THR A 70 14.86 19.09 7.75
N ASN A 71 14.80 18.19 8.73
CA ASN A 71 15.90 17.96 9.66
C ASN A 71 16.20 16.46 9.82
N GLN A 72 17.44 16.17 10.15
CA GLN A 72 17.97 14.80 10.23
C GLN A 72 17.26 13.96 11.31
N LYS A 73 16.97 14.55 12.49
CA LYS A 73 16.36 13.84 13.60
C LYS A 73 14.96 13.33 13.27
N ASP A 74 14.13 14.15 12.64
CA ASP A 74 12.78 13.76 12.26
C ASP A 74 12.79 12.75 11.10
N TYR A 75 13.72 12.90 10.14
CA TYR A 75 13.93 11.90 9.10
C TYR A 75 14.28 10.52 9.69
N GLU A 76 15.27 10.46 10.60
CA GLU A 76 15.67 9.22 11.26
C GLU A 76 14.52 8.60 12.07
N TYR A 77 13.72 9.41 12.74
CA TYR A 77 12.53 8.96 13.47
C TYR A 77 11.53 8.22 12.57
N TYR A 78 11.18 8.78 11.40
CA TYR A 78 10.28 8.10 10.46
C TYR A 78 10.94 6.92 9.78
N TYR A 79 12.20 7.03 9.42
CA TYR A 79 13.00 5.97 8.84
C TYR A 79 13.00 4.72 9.73
N ASP A 80 13.30 4.87 11.00
CA ASP A 80 13.34 3.74 11.95
C ASP A 80 11.96 3.12 12.15
N ARG A 81 10.90 3.92 12.21
CA ARG A 81 9.51 3.42 12.30
C ARG A 81 9.11 2.61 11.08
N ILE A 82 9.43 3.09 9.90
CA ILE A 82 9.13 2.39 8.64
C ILE A 82 9.77 1.01 8.66
N PHE A 83 11.06 0.93 8.95
CA PHE A 83 11.77 -0.34 8.92
C PHE A 83 11.39 -1.28 10.07
N ALA A 84 11.11 -0.76 11.25
CA ALA A 84 10.52 -1.55 12.34
C ALA A 84 9.16 -2.15 11.93
N ARG A 85 8.34 -1.39 11.19
CA ARG A 85 7.06 -1.90 10.68
C ARG A 85 7.24 -2.93 9.58
N LEU A 86 8.17 -2.74 8.66
CA LEU A 86 8.47 -3.73 7.61
C LEU A 86 9.02 -5.04 8.21
N ASP A 87 9.91 -4.97 9.19
CA ASP A 87 10.43 -6.14 9.89
C ASP A 87 9.31 -6.90 10.64
N TRP A 88 8.39 -6.17 11.28
CA TRP A 88 7.21 -6.75 11.93
C TRP A 88 6.24 -7.41 10.91
N LEU A 89 6.02 -6.77 9.76
CA LEU A 89 5.19 -7.33 8.68
C LEU A 89 5.82 -8.60 8.11
N GLU A 90 7.12 -8.61 7.90
CA GLU A 90 7.87 -9.79 7.44
C GLU A 90 7.67 -10.98 8.39
N GLU A 91 7.79 -10.76 9.72
CA GLU A 91 7.56 -11.79 10.71
C GLU A 91 6.09 -12.25 10.73
N ARG A 92 5.13 -11.32 10.71
CA ARG A 92 3.70 -11.64 10.68
C ARG A 92 3.33 -12.51 9.47
N LEU A 93 3.80 -12.12 8.30
CA LEU A 93 3.53 -12.78 7.03
C LEU A 93 4.32 -14.09 6.85
N SER A 94 5.29 -14.38 7.69
CA SER A 94 5.91 -15.70 7.74
C SER A 94 4.99 -16.78 8.31
N LYS A 95 3.94 -16.37 9.06
CA LYS A 95 3.05 -17.25 9.85
C LYS A 95 1.63 -17.36 9.26
N GLN A 96 1.22 -16.43 8.41
CA GLN A 96 -0.11 -16.38 7.81
C GLN A 96 -0.08 -15.79 6.41
N ARG A 97 -1.09 -16.12 5.59
CA ARG A 97 -1.11 -15.72 4.17
C ARG A 97 -1.34 -14.22 3.98
N TYR A 98 -2.35 -13.67 4.67
CA TYR A 98 -2.73 -12.24 4.61
C TYR A 98 -2.65 -11.60 6.00
N LEU A 99 -2.86 -10.29 6.08
CA LEU A 99 -2.66 -9.55 7.33
C LEU A 99 -3.61 -9.97 8.46
N MET A 100 -4.80 -10.49 8.13
CA MET A 100 -5.78 -10.96 9.12
C MET A 100 -6.01 -12.48 9.04
N GLY A 101 -5.11 -13.25 8.44
CA GLY A 101 -5.18 -14.71 8.37
C GLY A 101 -5.21 -15.23 6.94
N ASP A 102 -6.28 -15.99 6.58
CA ASP A 102 -6.32 -16.75 5.34
C ASP A 102 -7.07 -16.02 4.20
N THR A 103 -7.72 -14.90 4.48
CA THR A 103 -8.52 -14.12 3.53
C THR A 103 -8.03 -12.67 3.42
N ILE A 104 -8.20 -12.06 2.25
CA ILE A 104 -7.92 -10.63 2.02
C ILE A 104 -8.95 -9.80 2.79
N THR A 105 -8.47 -8.80 3.53
CA THR A 105 -9.26 -7.86 4.31
C THR A 105 -8.83 -6.42 4.06
N ASP A 106 -9.52 -5.44 4.62
CA ASP A 106 -9.26 -4.01 4.42
C ASP A 106 -7.79 -3.58 4.65
N PRO A 107 -7.04 -4.06 5.67
CA PRO A 107 -5.62 -3.77 5.82
C PRO A 107 -4.76 -4.18 4.62
N ASP A 108 -5.08 -5.29 3.96
CA ASP A 108 -4.36 -5.76 2.77
C ASP A 108 -4.55 -4.79 1.60
N ILE A 109 -5.76 -4.24 1.46
CA ILE A 109 -6.09 -3.24 0.44
C ILE A 109 -5.35 -1.93 0.72
N ARG A 110 -5.32 -1.50 1.99
CA ARG A 110 -4.69 -0.22 2.38
C ARG A 110 -3.17 -0.21 2.31
N ILE A 111 -2.53 -1.34 2.59
CA ILE A 111 -1.07 -1.42 2.55
C ILE A 111 -0.52 -1.54 1.13
N PHE A 112 -1.24 -2.23 0.24
CA PHE A 112 -0.75 -2.59 -1.09
C PHE A 112 -0.27 -1.40 -1.93
N PRO A 113 -0.98 -0.25 -2.00
CA PRO A 113 -0.50 0.90 -2.76
C PRO A 113 0.87 1.43 -2.31
N THR A 114 1.19 1.31 -1.02
CA THR A 114 2.49 1.72 -0.48
C THR A 114 3.56 0.70 -0.82
N LEU A 115 3.26 -0.60 -0.73
CA LEU A 115 4.17 -1.68 -1.14
C LEU A 115 4.52 -1.58 -2.62
N ALA A 116 3.52 -1.38 -3.49
CA ALA A 116 3.72 -1.25 -4.94
C ALA A 116 4.63 -0.07 -5.33
N ARG A 117 4.70 0.96 -4.49
CA ARG A 117 5.55 2.15 -4.70
C ARG A 117 6.88 2.08 -3.97
N PHE A 118 7.10 1.08 -3.11
CA PHE A 118 8.22 1.12 -2.17
C PHE A 118 9.57 1.18 -2.88
N ASP A 119 9.92 0.16 -3.65
CA ASP A 119 11.20 0.11 -4.36
C ASP A 119 11.26 1.11 -5.51
N LEU A 120 10.09 1.40 -6.11
CA LEU A 120 9.98 2.29 -7.26
C LEU A 120 10.19 3.77 -6.88
N VAL A 121 9.70 4.19 -5.72
CA VAL A 121 9.66 5.59 -5.31
C VAL A 121 10.32 5.82 -3.96
N PHE A 122 9.81 5.20 -2.90
CA PHE A 122 10.18 5.56 -1.53
C PHE A 122 11.63 5.21 -1.22
N TYR A 123 12.09 4.05 -1.67
CA TYR A 123 13.48 3.64 -1.54
C TYR A 123 14.43 4.61 -2.25
N GLN A 124 14.15 4.96 -3.49
CA GLN A 124 15.07 5.74 -4.33
C GLN A 124 14.94 7.25 -4.09
N LYS A 125 13.71 7.78 -4.14
CA LYS A 125 13.46 9.22 -4.12
C LYS A 125 13.35 9.78 -2.70
N TYR A 126 12.75 9.02 -1.78
CA TYR A 126 12.49 9.47 -0.41
C TYR A 126 13.55 9.00 0.58
N LEU A 127 14.63 8.37 0.07
CA LEU A 127 15.78 7.89 0.84
C LEU A 127 15.43 6.86 1.92
N VAL A 128 14.29 6.17 1.78
CA VAL A 128 13.88 5.10 2.68
C VAL A 128 14.61 3.81 2.25
N ASN A 129 15.92 3.78 2.41
CA ASN A 129 16.83 2.94 1.65
C ASN A 129 17.69 1.95 2.48
N LYS A 130 17.22 1.53 3.67
CA LYS A 130 17.89 0.48 4.46
C LYS A 130 17.82 -0.88 3.75
N LYS A 131 16.65 -1.23 3.21
CA LYS A 131 16.35 -2.52 2.61
C LYS A 131 15.22 -2.36 1.61
N ARG A 132 15.31 -3.00 0.46
CA ARG A 132 14.25 -2.97 -0.57
C ARG A 132 13.10 -3.90 -0.18
N LEU A 133 11.93 -3.71 -0.74
CA LEU A 133 10.80 -4.62 -0.56
C LEU A 133 11.15 -6.04 -1.02
N VAL A 134 11.83 -6.17 -2.17
CA VAL A 134 12.27 -7.47 -2.71
C VAL A 134 13.23 -8.24 -1.79
N ASP A 135 13.87 -7.57 -0.83
CA ASP A 135 14.80 -8.18 0.13
C ASP A 135 14.09 -8.75 1.38
N TYR A 136 12.74 -8.65 1.44
CA TYR A 136 11.87 -9.22 2.48
C TYR A 136 11.10 -10.43 1.92
N PRO A 137 11.56 -11.66 2.09
CA PRO A 137 11.02 -12.81 1.35
C PRO A 137 9.53 -13.07 1.57
N ASN A 138 9.03 -12.97 2.81
CA ASN A 138 7.61 -13.19 3.07
C ASN A 138 6.74 -12.02 2.63
N LEU A 139 7.20 -10.80 2.90
CA LEU A 139 6.49 -9.58 2.51
C LEU A 139 6.49 -9.39 0.99
N TRP A 140 7.59 -9.71 0.31
CA TRP A 140 7.66 -9.68 -1.15
C TRP A 140 6.74 -10.71 -1.80
N ASN A 141 6.76 -11.96 -1.34
CA ASN A 141 5.85 -12.99 -1.84
C ASN A 141 4.38 -12.64 -1.56
N TYR A 142 4.08 -12.05 -0.41
CA TYR A 142 2.74 -11.51 -0.11
C TYR A 142 2.34 -10.38 -1.07
N ALA A 143 3.23 -9.44 -1.36
CA ALA A 143 2.95 -8.36 -2.29
C ALA A 143 2.67 -8.90 -3.72
N LYS A 144 3.41 -9.92 -4.16
CA LYS A 144 3.17 -10.63 -5.42
C LYS A 144 1.86 -11.44 -5.41
N ASP A 145 1.51 -12.07 -4.29
CA ASP A 145 0.24 -12.80 -4.14
C ASP A 145 -0.96 -11.84 -4.30
N LEU A 146 -0.91 -10.67 -3.65
CA LEU A 146 -1.91 -9.63 -3.85
C LEU A 146 -1.94 -9.15 -5.32
N TYR A 147 -0.77 -8.83 -5.89
CA TYR A 147 -0.66 -8.36 -7.26
C TYR A 147 -1.22 -9.35 -8.30
N SER A 148 -1.10 -10.66 -8.04
CA SER A 148 -1.65 -11.71 -8.90
C SER A 148 -3.19 -11.69 -8.97
N ASN A 149 -3.85 -11.08 -8.00
CA ASN A 149 -5.30 -10.88 -8.03
C ASN A 149 -5.62 -9.69 -8.96
N PRO A 150 -6.51 -9.87 -9.97
CA PRO A 150 -6.85 -8.80 -10.92
C PRO A 150 -7.36 -7.51 -10.29
N ALA A 151 -7.97 -7.57 -9.10
CA ALA A 151 -8.41 -6.37 -8.37
C ALA A 151 -7.24 -5.47 -7.94
N PHE A 152 -6.07 -6.03 -7.74
CA PHE A 152 -4.84 -5.30 -7.40
C PHE A 152 -3.97 -5.08 -8.64
N GLY A 153 -3.52 -6.14 -9.30
CA GLY A 153 -2.62 -6.05 -10.44
C GLY A 153 -3.23 -5.34 -11.64
N GLY A 154 -4.51 -5.60 -11.92
CA GLY A 154 -5.23 -4.95 -13.03
C GLY A 154 -5.47 -3.46 -12.84
N THR A 155 -5.33 -2.94 -11.61
CA THR A 155 -5.46 -1.51 -11.28
C THR A 155 -4.11 -0.84 -10.97
N THR A 156 -3.00 -1.56 -11.10
CA THR A 156 -1.65 -1.07 -10.83
C THR A 156 -0.97 -0.65 -12.12
N ASP A 157 -0.68 0.64 -12.26
CA ASP A 157 0.04 1.23 -13.40
C ASP A 157 1.37 1.83 -12.92
N PHE A 158 2.44 1.05 -13.05
CA PHE A 158 3.79 1.47 -12.63
C PHE A 158 4.33 2.65 -13.46
N ASP A 159 3.97 2.75 -14.74
CA ASP A 159 4.40 3.88 -15.58
C ASP A 159 3.76 5.19 -15.11
N SER A 160 2.48 5.18 -14.81
CA SER A 160 1.79 6.32 -14.20
C SER A 160 2.36 6.69 -12.83
N MET A 161 2.74 5.69 -12.01
CA MET A 161 3.40 5.96 -10.72
C MET A 161 4.74 6.65 -10.94
N ARG A 162 5.61 6.17 -11.85
CA ARG A 162 6.88 6.83 -12.19
C ARG A 162 6.66 8.27 -12.65
N LYS A 163 5.76 8.47 -13.61
CA LYS A 163 5.44 9.81 -14.12
C LYS A 163 4.96 10.72 -13.01
N ARG A 164 4.05 10.26 -12.15
CA ARG A 164 3.52 11.06 -11.04
C ARG A 164 4.62 11.52 -10.08
N PHE A 165 5.51 10.65 -9.69
CA PHE A 165 6.50 10.95 -8.66
C PHE A 165 7.78 11.61 -9.19
N TYR A 166 8.15 11.37 -10.43
CA TYR A 166 9.40 11.89 -11.00
C TYR A 166 9.21 13.02 -11.99
N TYR A 167 8.05 13.08 -12.65
CA TYR A 167 7.77 14.10 -13.67
C TYR A 167 6.90 15.25 -13.16
N VAL A 168 5.89 14.98 -12.34
CA VAL A 168 4.87 15.98 -11.92
C VAL A 168 5.26 16.70 -10.63
N ASP A 169 6.19 16.13 -9.86
CA ASP A 169 6.59 16.71 -8.58
C ASP A 169 7.33 18.03 -8.78
N HIS A 170 6.76 19.10 -8.25
CA HIS A 170 7.36 20.43 -8.30
C HIS A 170 8.64 20.45 -7.45
N THR A 171 9.78 20.34 -8.13
CA THR A 171 11.05 20.62 -7.50
C THR A 171 11.36 22.11 -7.65
N PRO A 172 12.11 22.74 -6.71
CA PRO A 172 12.54 24.12 -6.87
C PRO A 172 13.49 24.34 -8.07
N PHE A 173 13.79 23.28 -8.82
CA PHE A 173 14.63 23.26 -10.02
C PHE A 173 13.77 22.95 -11.25
N GLU A 174 12.80 23.80 -11.56
CA GLU A 174 11.85 23.61 -12.67
C GLU A 174 12.54 23.51 -14.05
N ASP A 175 13.75 24.03 -14.17
CA ASP A 175 14.53 24.06 -15.42
C ASP A 175 15.43 22.83 -15.64
N LEU A 176 15.49 21.88 -14.69
CA LEU A 176 16.29 20.67 -14.88
C LEU A 176 15.54 19.60 -15.68
N PRO A 177 16.25 18.86 -16.56
CA PRO A 177 15.67 17.74 -17.26
C PRO A 177 15.09 16.73 -16.26
N ARG A 178 13.82 16.42 -16.41
CA ARG A 178 13.12 15.47 -15.54
C ARG A 178 13.38 14.06 -16.05
N LEU A 179 14.20 13.32 -15.32
CA LEU A 179 14.50 11.93 -15.62
C LEU A 179 13.47 11.03 -14.93
N ILE A 180 12.91 10.11 -15.71
CA ILE A 180 12.08 9.03 -15.19
C ILE A 180 12.98 7.81 -15.05
N PRO A 181 13.13 7.20 -13.84
CA PRO A 181 13.94 6.01 -13.66
C PRO A 181 13.48 4.88 -14.56
N LYS A 182 14.42 4.18 -15.20
CA LYS A 182 14.11 3.03 -16.05
C LYS A 182 13.73 1.80 -15.24
N GLY A 183 14.33 1.61 -14.08
CA GLY A 183 14.10 0.47 -13.20
C GLY A 183 13.40 0.87 -11.88
N PRO A 184 13.07 -0.09 -11.01
CA PRO A 184 13.24 -1.53 -11.24
C PRO A 184 12.36 -2.08 -12.36
N ASP A 185 12.68 -3.30 -12.84
CA ASP A 185 11.87 -4.00 -13.84
C ASP A 185 10.56 -4.48 -13.22
N ASP A 186 9.43 -4.07 -13.80
CA ASP A 186 8.10 -4.39 -13.27
C ASP A 186 7.72 -5.85 -13.48
N SER A 187 8.38 -6.56 -14.41
CA SER A 187 8.10 -7.98 -14.67
C SER A 187 8.34 -8.89 -13.46
N VAL A 188 9.15 -8.46 -12.50
CA VAL A 188 9.40 -9.18 -11.23
C VAL A 188 8.13 -9.38 -10.40
N TRP A 189 7.10 -8.53 -10.59
CA TRP A 189 5.81 -8.68 -9.93
C TRP A 189 4.99 -9.86 -10.48
N LEU A 190 5.28 -10.31 -11.69
CA LEU A 190 4.64 -11.45 -12.35
C LEU A 190 5.32 -12.79 -12.04
N GLU A 191 6.47 -12.75 -11.35
CA GLU A 191 7.15 -13.98 -10.95
C GLU A 191 6.30 -14.80 -9.96
N PRO A 192 6.37 -16.12 -10.00
CA PRO A 192 5.67 -16.99 -9.06
C PRO A 192 5.94 -16.61 -7.60
N ASN A 193 4.95 -16.83 -6.74
CA ASN A 193 5.08 -16.74 -5.29
C ASN A 193 4.66 -18.07 -4.65
N ASP A 194 5.07 -18.27 -3.40
CA ASP A 194 4.84 -19.52 -2.66
C ASP A 194 3.62 -19.47 -1.72
N ARG A 195 2.88 -18.35 -1.69
CA ARG A 195 1.89 -18.08 -0.63
C ARG A 195 0.75 -19.09 -0.61
N ALA A 196 0.20 -19.41 -1.78
CA ALA A 196 -0.91 -20.36 -1.87
C ALA A 196 -0.48 -21.76 -1.42
N GLU A 197 0.72 -22.22 -1.79
CA GLU A 197 1.25 -23.53 -1.40
C GLU A 197 1.62 -23.58 0.09
N LYS A 198 2.36 -22.57 0.56
CA LYS A 198 2.84 -22.46 1.96
C LYS A 198 1.71 -22.45 2.99
N PHE A 199 0.54 -21.89 2.64
CA PHE A 199 -0.61 -21.76 3.52
C PHE A 199 -1.83 -22.57 3.07
N SER A 200 -1.65 -23.53 2.16
CA SER A 200 -2.67 -24.53 1.85
C SER A 200 -2.91 -25.41 3.08
N LYS A 201 -4.18 -25.51 3.53
CA LYS A 201 -4.61 -26.44 4.59
C LYS A 201 -4.97 -27.78 4.00
#